data_81d7d7661eaeac4625da131f76cb4b8d
#
_entry.id   81d7d7661eaeac4625da131f76cb4b8d
#
_cell.length_a   1.000
_cell.length_b   1.000
_cell.length_c   1.000
_cell.angle_alpha   90.00
_cell.angle_beta   90.00
_cell.angle_gamma   90.00
#
_symmetry.space_group_name_H-M   'P 1'
#
loop_
_entity.id
_entity.type
_entity.pdbx_description
1 polymer ?
#
loop_
_entity_poly.entity_id
_entity_poly.type
_entity_poly.pdbx_seq_one_letter_code
_entity_poly.pdbx_strand_id
1 'polypeptide(L)'
;MNEKILVVEDEEGLRLFYEEELKSEGYEVITARNGKEAIRQVEEGSPDLIILDIVMPVMDGMEALSRILRKDRKIPIILNSSYTGYREDFMSWAADAYVTKSTDLTGLKNKIQELLKKKKVK
;
A
#
# COMPACT_ATOMS: atom_id res chain seq x y z
N MET A 1 18.58 -2.70 7.61
CA MET A 1 17.35 -2.95 8.36
C MET A 1 16.19 -3.13 7.42
N ASN A 2 15.27 -4.00 7.77
CA ASN A 2 14.16 -4.31 6.89
C ASN A 2 13.00 -3.35 7.10
N GLU A 3 12.66 -2.62 6.06
CA GLU A 3 11.47 -1.81 6.08
C GLU A 3 10.25 -2.71 6.08
N LYS A 4 9.19 -2.26 6.75
CA LYS A 4 7.94 -3.00 6.87
C LYS A 4 6.91 -2.42 5.91
N ILE A 5 6.35 -3.29 5.06
CA ILE A 5 5.34 -2.89 4.08
C ILE A 5 4.01 -3.54 4.44
N LEU A 6 2.96 -2.73 4.46
CA LEU A 6 1.59 -3.23 4.62
C LEU A 6 0.97 -3.37 3.24
N VAL A 7 0.51 -4.58 2.92
CA VAL A 7 -0.21 -4.86 1.67
C VAL A 7 -1.68 -5.05 1.99
N VAL A 8 -2.53 -4.19 1.45
CA VAL A 8 -3.97 -4.25 1.63
C VAL A 8 -4.60 -4.73 0.33
N GLU A 9 -5.08 -5.96 0.32
CA GLU A 9 -5.62 -6.61 -0.87
C GLU A 9 -6.64 -7.66 -0.44
N ASP A 10 -7.86 -7.59 -0.98
CA ASP A 10 -8.93 -8.50 -0.58
C ASP A 10 -8.83 -9.88 -1.23
N GLU A 11 -8.23 -9.98 -2.41
CA GLU A 11 -8.06 -11.27 -3.08
C GLU A 11 -6.88 -12.04 -2.49
N GLU A 12 -7.17 -13.23 -1.95
CA GLU A 12 -6.17 -14.01 -1.22
C GLU A 12 -4.94 -14.39 -2.06
N GLY A 13 -5.17 -14.88 -3.26
CA GLY A 13 -4.06 -15.30 -4.13
C GLY A 13 -3.13 -14.15 -4.48
N LEU A 14 -3.71 -13.01 -4.78
CA LEU A 14 -2.94 -11.82 -5.14
C LEU A 14 -2.21 -11.27 -3.91
N ARG A 15 -2.86 -11.29 -2.76
CA ARG A 15 -2.23 -10.85 -1.51
C ARG A 15 -1.01 -11.70 -1.17
N LEU A 16 -1.13 -13.02 -1.32
CA LEU A 16 -0.01 -13.94 -1.10
C LEU A 16 1.11 -13.71 -2.11
N PHE A 17 0.76 -13.47 -3.35
CA PHE A 17 1.75 -13.19 -4.39
C PHE A 17 2.58 -11.95 -4.05
N TYR A 18 1.92 -10.86 -3.67
CA TYR A 18 2.63 -9.65 -3.27
C TYR A 18 3.50 -9.89 -2.04
N GLU A 19 2.95 -10.61 -1.08
CA GLU A 19 3.69 -10.89 0.15
C GLU A 19 4.99 -11.65 -0.13
N GLU A 20 4.91 -12.71 -0.94
CA GLU A 20 6.09 -13.51 -1.28
C GLU A 20 7.11 -12.72 -2.08
N GLU A 21 6.64 -11.96 -3.07
CA GLU A 21 7.54 -11.17 -3.91
C GLU A 21 8.27 -10.09 -3.13
N LEU A 22 7.57 -9.43 -2.24
CA LEU A 22 8.19 -8.36 -1.46
C LEU A 22 9.12 -8.90 -0.39
N LYS A 23 8.79 -10.04 0.21
CA LYS A 23 9.69 -10.69 1.15
C LYS A 23 10.99 -11.11 0.46
N SER A 24 10.91 -11.55 -0.79
CA SER A 24 12.11 -11.93 -1.53
C SER A 24 13.02 -10.73 -1.82
N GLU A 25 12.48 -9.51 -1.77
CA GLU A 25 13.28 -8.29 -1.92
C GLU A 25 13.89 -7.82 -0.59
N GLY A 26 13.63 -8.54 0.48
CA GLY A 26 14.20 -8.22 1.78
C GLY A 26 13.31 -7.42 2.71
N TYR A 27 12.06 -7.14 2.31
CA TYR A 27 11.14 -6.40 3.16
C TYR A 27 10.46 -7.30 4.18
N GLU A 28 10.10 -6.72 5.32
CA GLU A 28 9.16 -7.33 6.22
C GLU A 28 7.75 -6.97 5.71
N VAL A 29 6.84 -7.93 5.65
CA VAL A 29 5.52 -7.70 5.05
C VAL A 29 4.42 -8.08 6.02
N ILE A 30 3.49 -7.16 6.25
CA ILE A 30 2.24 -7.45 6.95
C ILE A 30 1.10 -7.24 5.97
N THR A 31 0.00 -7.93 6.18
CA THR A 31 -1.10 -7.91 5.21
C THR A 31 -2.44 -7.57 5.87
N ALA A 32 -3.36 -7.09 5.05
CA ALA A 32 -4.73 -6.84 5.47
C ALA A 32 -5.66 -7.20 4.32
N ARG A 33 -6.82 -7.76 4.64
CA ARG A 33 -7.80 -8.19 3.64
C ARG A 33 -8.82 -7.11 3.29
N ASN A 34 -8.92 -6.09 4.10
CA ASN A 34 -9.89 -5.02 3.91
C ASN A 34 -9.44 -3.76 4.65
N GLY A 35 -10.22 -2.70 4.51
CA GLY A 35 -9.86 -1.43 5.11
C GLY A 35 -9.81 -1.43 6.63
N LYS A 36 -10.69 -2.21 7.28
CA LYS A 36 -10.71 -2.29 8.74
C LYS A 36 -9.43 -2.93 9.27
N GLU A 37 -9.00 -4.03 8.62
CA GLU A 37 -7.74 -4.66 8.99
C GLU A 37 -6.56 -3.76 8.70
N ALA A 38 -6.63 -3.00 7.61
CA ALA A 38 -5.57 -2.06 7.26
C ALA A 38 -5.37 -1.02 8.36
N ILE A 39 -6.46 -0.44 8.86
CA ILE A 39 -6.38 0.54 9.92
C ILE A 39 -5.75 -0.06 11.18
N ARG A 40 -6.16 -1.27 11.53
CA ARG A 40 -5.59 -1.97 12.68
C ARG A 40 -4.11 -2.21 12.51
N GLN A 41 -3.70 -2.66 11.32
CA GLN A 41 -2.29 -2.91 11.05
C GLN A 41 -1.45 -1.64 11.09
N VAL A 42 -2.01 -0.52 10.67
CA VAL A 42 -1.29 0.75 10.80
C VAL A 42 -1.07 1.10 12.28
N GLU A 43 -2.09 0.89 13.11
CA GLU A 43 -1.98 1.20 14.53
C GLU A 43 -1.02 0.26 15.27
N GLU A 44 -1.10 -1.04 14.98
CA GLU A 44 -0.34 -2.06 15.71
C GLU A 44 1.00 -2.37 15.09
N GLY A 45 1.09 -2.35 13.77
CA GLY A 45 2.25 -2.80 13.02
C GLY A 45 3.23 -1.72 12.62
N SER A 46 2.82 -0.47 12.66
CA SER A 46 3.66 0.68 12.30
C SER A 46 4.43 0.48 10.98
N PRO A 47 3.73 0.29 9.86
CA PRO A 47 4.42 0.05 8.59
C PRO A 47 5.17 1.30 8.11
N ASP A 48 6.20 1.06 7.32
CA ASP A 48 6.97 2.15 6.69
C ASP A 48 6.38 2.60 5.36
N LEU A 49 5.54 1.76 4.76
CA LEU A 49 4.90 2.05 3.49
C LEU A 49 3.65 1.19 3.36
N ILE A 50 2.62 1.71 2.70
CA ILE A 50 1.36 1.00 2.50
C ILE A 50 1.08 0.86 1.01
N ILE A 51 0.74 -0.35 0.58
CA ILE A 51 0.21 -0.63 -0.76
C ILE A 51 -1.28 -0.92 -0.56
N LEU A 52 -2.12 -0.10 -1.16
CA LEU A 52 -3.55 -0.12 -0.89
C LEU A 52 -4.36 -0.32 -2.17
N ASP A 53 -5.18 -1.37 -2.19
CA ASP A 53 -6.17 -1.54 -3.25
C ASP A 53 -7.35 -0.61 -2.98
N ILE A 54 -7.81 0.06 -4.01
CA ILE A 54 -8.91 1.03 -3.89
C ILE A 54 -10.26 0.34 -3.71
N VAL A 55 -10.49 -0.73 -4.48
CA VAL A 55 -11.80 -1.39 -4.53
C VAL A 55 -11.80 -2.62 -3.63
N MET A 56 -12.47 -2.51 -2.48
CA MET A 56 -12.55 -3.59 -1.51
C MET A 56 -13.97 -3.66 -0.93
N PRO A 57 -14.44 -4.88 -0.57
CA PRO A 57 -15.86 -5.05 -0.21
C PRO A 57 -16.28 -4.51 1.15
N VAL A 58 -15.44 -4.58 2.17
CA VAL A 58 -15.86 -4.21 3.53
C VAL A 58 -15.72 -2.73 3.81
N MET A 59 -14.57 -2.19 3.46
CA MET A 59 -14.30 -0.76 3.56
C MET A 59 -13.45 -0.43 2.35
N ASP A 60 -13.91 0.46 1.50
CA ASP A 60 -13.18 0.75 0.27
C ASP A 60 -11.88 1.50 0.54
N GLY A 61 -11.03 1.55 -0.48
CA GLY A 61 -9.72 2.15 -0.35
C GLY A 61 -9.76 3.63 0.01
N MET A 62 -10.78 4.35 -0.46
CA MET A 62 -10.91 5.77 -0.15
C MET A 62 -11.15 6.01 1.33
N GLU A 63 -12.08 5.26 1.89
CA GLU A 63 -12.38 5.40 3.31
C GLU A 63 -11.18 4.99 4.16
N ALA A 64 -10.55 3.88 3.81
CA ALA A 64 -9.35 3.43 4.51
C ALA A 64 -8.22 4.46 4.44
N LEU A 65 -7.99 5.00 3.25
CA LEU A 65 -6.96 6.02 3.04
C LEU A 65 -7.21 7.25 3.91
N SER A 66 -8.46 7.71 3.94
CA SER A 66 -8.83 8.86 4.75
C SER A 66 -8.52 8.64 6.23
N ARG A 67 -8.89 7.48 6.76
CA ARG A 67 -8.67 7.15 8.17
C ARG A 67 -7.20 6.96 8.51
N ILE A 68 -6.45 6.33 7.61
CA ILE A 68 -5.01 6.14 7.79
C ILE A 68 -4.30 7.49 7.87
N LEU A 69 -4.66 8.39 6.98
CA LEU A 69 -4.03 9.72 6.94
C LEU A 69 -4.33 10.55 8.18
N ARG A 70 -5.46 10.34 8.82
CA ARG A 70 -5.76 11.02 10.07
C ARG A 70 -4.84 10.57 11.19
N LYS A 71 -4.37 9.33 11.13
CA LYS A 71 -3.51 8.77 12.17
C LYS A 71 -2.04 9.08 11.92
N ASP A 72 -1.60 8.94 10.68
CA ASP A 72 -0.19 9.19 10.35
C ASP A 72 -0.05 9.61 8.90
N ARG A 73 0.17 10.89 8.68
CA ARG A 73 0.33 11.45 7.33
C ARG A 73 1.69 11.21 6.73
N LYS A 74 2.63 10.70 7.52
CA LYS A 74 4.01 10.52 7.07
C LYS A 74 4.25 9.20 6.36
N ILE A 75 3.35 8.25 6.50
CA ILE A 75 3.52 6.95 5.86
C ILE A 75 3.24 7.10 4.37
N PRO A 76 4.21 6.79 3.49
CA PRO A 76 3.95 6.82 2.05
C PRO A 76 2.92 5.78 1.65
N ILE A 77 2.02 6.15 0.74
CA ILE A 77 0.94 5.29 0.30
C ILE A 77 0.98 5.14 -1.22
N ILE A 78 1.03 3.90 -1.69
CA ILE A 78 0.91 3.55 -3.10
C ILE A 78 -0.48 2.96 -3.30
N LEU A 79 -1.27 3.58 -4.18
CA LEU A 79 -2.54 3.00 -4.61
C LEU A 79 -2.25 2.01 -5.72
N ASN A 80 -2.77 0.79 -5.59
CA ASN A 80 -2.52 -0.30 -6.52
C ASN A 80 -3.85 -0.91 -6.94
N SER A 81 -4.30 -0.61 -8.15
CA SER A 81 -5.60 -1.04 -8.61
C SER A 81 -5.59 -1.38 -10.09
N SER A 82 -6.49 -2.26 -10.50
CA SER A 82 -6.70 -2.54 -11.92
C SER A 82 -7.54 -1.45 -12.59
N TYR A 83 -8.17 -0.58 -11.81
CA TYR A 83 -9.04 0.45 -12.32
C TYR A 83 -8.31 1.80 -12.36
N THR A 84 -8.07 2.30 -13.58
CA THR A 84 -7.29 3.53 -13.77
C THR A 84 -8.10 4.82 -13.69
N GLY A 85 -9.43 4.72 -13.69
CA GLY A 85 -10.30 5.90 -13.66
C GLY A 85 -10.20 6.75 -12.40
N TYR A 86 -9.67 6.19 -11.33
CA TYR A 86 -9.51 6.92 -10.06
C TYR A 86 -8.18 7.65 -9.94
N ARG A 87 -7.28 7.46 -10.89
CA ARG A 87 -5.89 7.90 -10.74
C ARG A 87 -5.75 9.38 -10.41
N GLU A 88 -6.41 10.24 -11.16
CA GLU A 88 -6.27 11.68 -10.98
C GLU A 88 -6.84 12.14 -9.65
N ASP A 89 -8.01 11.62 -9.29
CA ASP A 89 -8.66 11.98 -8.04
C ASP A 89 -7.81 11.63 -6.83
N PHE A 90 -7.28 10.40 -6.82
CA PHE A 90 -6.50 9.93 -5.66
C PHE A 90 -5.13 10.59 -5.58
N MET A 91 -4.47 10.79 -6.72
CA MET A 91 -3.14 11.40 -6.74
C MET A 91 -3.19 12.87 -6.34
N SER A 92 -4.26 13.58 -6.71
CA SER A 92 -4.38 14.98 -6.32
C SER A 92 -4.76 15.13 -4.84
N TRP A 93 -5.23 14.06 -4.22
CA TRP A 93 -5.78 14.15 -2.87
C TRP A 93 -4.79 13.74 -1.77
N ALA A 94 -4.21 12.57 -1.85
CA ALA A 94 -3.43 12.10 -0.69
C ALA A 94 -2.38 11.04 -0.95
N ALA A 95 -2.47 10.29 -2.03
CA ALA A 95 -1.54 9.19 -2.27
C ALA A 95 -0.22 9.69 -2.83
N ASP A 96 0.84 8.99 -2.51
CA ASP A 96 2.18 9.34 -3.01
C ASP A 96 2.44 8.77 -4.40
N ALA A 97 1.75 7.70 -4.77
CA ALA A 97 1.89 7.09 -6.09
C ALA A 97 0.67 6.25 -6.42
N TYR A 98 0.50 6.01 -7.70
CA TYR A 98 -0.55 5.12 -8.22
C TYR A 98 0.11 4.14 -9.18
N VAL A 99 -0.02 2.84 -8.91
CA VAL A 99 0.55 1.80 -9.76
C VAL A 99 -0.56 0.87 -10.19
N THR A 100 -0.73 0.68 -11.50
CA THR A 100 -1.73 -0.23 -12.04
C THR A 100 -1.34 -1.67 -11.70
N LYS A 101 -2.31 -2.49 -11.32
CA LYS A 101 -2.05 -3.90 -11.02
C LYS A 101 -1.49 -4.62 -12.24
N SER A 102 -0.47 -5.44 -12.02
CA SER A 102 0.22 -6.19 -13.07
C SER A 102 0.87 -7.41 -12.46
N THR A 103 1.09 -8.44 -13.28
CA THR A 103 1.88 -9.60 -12.86
C THR A 103 3.37 -9.28 -12.87
N ASP A 104 3.77 -8.22 -13.57
CA ASP A 104 5.15 -7.74 -13.53
C ASP A 104 5.25 -6.64 -12.46
N LEU A 105 5.89 -6.95 -11.37
CA LEU A 105 5.98 -6.05 -10.22
C LEU A 105 7.17 -5.10 -10.27
N THR A 106 7.88 -5.03 -11.40
CA THR A 106 9.06 -4.16 -11.52
C THR A 106 8.72 -2.70 -11.21
N GLY A 107 7.63 -2.19 -11.80
CA GLY A 107 7.21 -0.82 -11.55
C GLY A 107 6.85 -0.56 -10.09
N LEU A 108 6.13 -1.50 -9.48
CA LEU A 108 5.75 -1.40 -8.07
C LEU A 108 6.98 -1.42 -7.17
N LYS A 109 7.90 -2.36 -7.41
CA LYS A 109 9.12 -2.47 -6.62
C LYS A 109 9.99 -1.22 -6.72
N ASN A 110 10.10 -0.65 -7.91
CA ASN A 110 10.85 0.58 -8.12
C ASN A 110 10.23 1.76 -7.36
N LYS A 111 8.91 1.85 -7.39
CA LYS A 111 8.21 2.93 -6.69
C LYS A 111 8.35 2.78 -5.17
N ILE A 112 8.31 1.56 -4.66
CA ILE A 112 8.54 1.31 -3.24
C ILE A 112 9.93 1.82 -2.83
N GLN A 113 10.96 1.45 -3.59
CA GLN A 113 12.32 1.89 -3.29
C GLN A 113 12.43 3.40 -3.31
N GLU A 114 11.83 4.03 -4.31
CA GLU A 114 11.86 5.48 -4.44
C GLU A 114 11.25 6.18 -3.23
N LEU A 115 10.07 5.74 -2.80
CA LEU A 115 9.37 6.37 -1.70
C LEU A 115 10.04 6.12 -0.36
N LEU A 116 10.58 4.92 -0.14
CA LEU A 116 11.30 4.62 1.09
C LEU A 116 12.60 5.41 1.18
N LYS A 117 13.26 5.63 0.06
CA LYS A 117 14.46 6.44 -0.01
C LYS A 117 14.18 7.89 0.38
N LYS A 118 13.10 8.45 -0.13
CA LYS A 118 12.69 9.81 0.22
C LYS A 118 12.41 9.96 1.71
N LYS A 119 11.75 8.96 2.29
CA LYS A 119 11.44 8.97 3.71
C LYS A 119 12.69 8.99 4.56
N LYS A 120 13.73 8.24 4.14
CA LYS A 120 14.99 8.16 4.88
C LYS A 120 15.81 9.44 4.83
N VAL A 121 15.67 10.22 3.77
CA VAL A 121 16.47 11.44 3.58
C VAL A 121 16.01 12.54 4.52
N LYS A 122 14.82 12.45 5.01
CA LYS A 122 14.38 13.38 6.03
C LYS A 122 14.99 13.02 7.38
#